data_d57de03646cd5803ca909ed5cc7957f4
#
_entry.id   d57de03646cd5803ca909ed5cc7957f4
#
_cell.length_a   1.000
_cell.length_b   1.000
_cell.length_c   1.000
_cell.angle_alpha   90.00
_cell.angle_beta   90.00
_cell.angle_gamma   90.00
#
_symmetry.space_group_name_H-M   'P 1'
#
loop_
_entity.id
_entity.type
_entity.pdbx_description
1 polymer ?
#
loop_
_entity_poly.entity_id
_entity_poly.type
_entity_poly.pdbx_seq_one_letter_code
_entity_poly.pdbx_strand_id
1 'polypeptide(L)'
;MLEDKLYKALDECSHTLNLIKIKTKNKKKEYRQIEKIIKNLKYVDDERAQTEKTKILEELAKLKVEEYKLKKIFYRLNVCLTILNSEIE
;
A
#
# COMPACT_ATOMS: atom_id res chain seq x y z
N MET A 1 9.02 -26.25 10.44
CA MET A 1 10.40 -25.86 10.70
C MET A 1 10.61 -24.41 10.32
N LEU A 2 11.77 -23.84 10.59
CA LEU A 2 12.03 -22.42 10.40
C LEU A 2 11.82 -21.96 8.95
N GLU A 3 12.28 -22.77 7.99
CA GLU A 3 12.14 -22.47 6.55
C GLU A 3 10.69 -22.35 6.13
N ASP A 4 9.82 -23.25 6.58
CA ASP A 4 8.39 -23.22 6.28
C ASP A 4 7.72 -21.98 6.86
N LYS A 5 8.12 -21.57 8.06
CA LYS A 5 7.62 -20.36 8.71
C LYS A 5 8.01 -19.11 7.93
N LEU A 6 9.24 -19.08 7.38
CA LEU A 6 9.71 -17.97 6.56
C LEU A 6 8.94 -17.86 5.26
N TYR A 7 8.68 -18.96 4.57
CA TYR A 7 7.87 -18.98 3.35
C TYR A 7 6.44 -18.53 3.62
N LYS A 8 5.86 -18.99 4.71
CA LYS A 8 4.52 -18.56 5.12
C LYS A 8 4.46 -17.06 5.40
N ALA A 9 5.46 -16.53 6.11
CA ALA A 9 5.56 -15.11 6.40
C ALA A 9 5.71 -14.28 5.10
N LEU A 10 6.49 -14.78 4.13
CA LEU A 10 6.63 -14.13 2.81
C LEU A 10 5.31 -14.09 2.06
N ASP A 11 4.56 -15.20 2.06
CA ASP A 11 3.27 -15.28 1.40
C ASP A 11 2.27 -14.30 2.01
N GLU A 12 2.20 -14.25 3.33
CA GLU A 12 1.33 -13.31 4.05
C GLU A 12 1.70 -11.86 3.75
N CYS A 13 2.98 -11.55 3.75
CA CYS A 13 3.50 -10.23 3.45
C CYS A 13 3.17 -9.82 1.99
N SER A 14 3.38 -10.73 1.04
CA SER A 14 3.07 -10.53 -0.37
C SER A 14 1.57 -10.28 -0.58
N HIS A 15 0.72 -11.07 0.09
CA HIS A 15 -0.73 -10.90 0.01
C HIS A 15 -1.16 -9.53 0.54
N THR A 16 -0.63 -9.12 1.68
CA THR A 16 -0.93 -7.81 2.28
C THR A 16 -0.46 -6.67 1.37
N LEU A 17 0.72 -6.79 0.75
CA LEU A 17 1.21 -5.81 -0.22
C LEU A 17 0.28 -5.67 -1.42
N ASN A 18 -0.24 -6.79 -1.93
CA ASN A 18 -1.20 -6.76 -3.04
C ASN A 18 -2.50 -6.06 -2.64
N LEU A 19 -3.01 -6.31 -1.42
CA LEU A 19 -4.20 -5.61 -0.90
C LEU A 19 -3.96 -4.11 -0.81
N ILE A 20 -2.78 -3.70 -0.34
CA ILE A 20 -2.41 -2.27 -0.25
C ILE A 20 -2.37 -1.64 -1.64
N LYS A 21 -1.81 -2.32 -2.64
CA LYS A 21 -1.78 -1.85 -4.02
C LYS A 21 -3.19 -1.62 -4.58
N ILE A 22 -4.09 -2.55 -4.32
CA ILE A 22 -5.50 -2.44 -4.75
C ILE A 22 -6.18 -1.24 -4.07
N LYS A 23 -6.02 -1.10 -2.76
CA LYS A 23 -6.57 0.03 -1.99
C LYS A 23 -6.03 1.37 -2.50
N THR A 24 -4.74 1.44 -2.75
CA THR A 24 -4.07 2.64 -3.29
C THR A 24 -4.65 3.02 -4.64
N LYS A 25 -4.81 2.05 -5.54
CA LYS A 25 -5.39 2.26 -6.87
C LYS A 25 -6.81 2.78 -6.78
N ASN A 26 -7.63 2.20 -5.90
CA ASN A 26 -9.02 2.61 -5.70
C ASN A 26 -9.10 4.04 -5.12
N LYS A 27 -8.25 4.38 -4.17
CA LYS A 27 -8.21 5.73 -3.58
C LYS A 27 -7.77 6.78 -4.60
N LYS A 28 -6.82 6.48 -5.45
CA LYS A 28 -6.41 7.36 -6.55
C LYS A 28 -7.55 7.59 -7.54
N LYS A 29 -8.34 6.56 -7.80
CA LYS A 29 -9.54 6.66 -8.65
C LYS A 29 -10.58 7.61 -8.04
N GLU A 30 -10.87 7.44 -6.75
CA GLU A 30 -11.79 8.31 -6.02
C GLU A 30 -11.33 9.77 -6.06
N TYR A 31 -10.06 10.00 -5.84
CA TYR A 31 -9.46 11.33 -5.88
C TYR A 31 -9.67 12.00 -7.25
N ARG A 32 -9.42 11.26 -8.34
CA ARG A 32 -9.62 11.76 -9.70
C ARG A 32 -11.08 12.08 -9.99
N GLN A 33 -12.00 11.26 -9.50
CA GLN A 33 -13.43 11.47 -9.65
C GLN A 33 -13.86 12.76 -8.96
N ILE A 34 -13.39 13.00 -7.75
CA ILE A 34 -13.70 14.20 -6.99
C ILE A 34 -13.13 15.43 -7.70
N GLU A 35 -11.92 15.38 -8.22
CA GLU A 35 -11.34 16.47 -9.00
C GLU A 35 -12.17 16.79 -10.23
N LYS A 36 -12.66 15.79 -10.95
CA LYS A 36 -13.53 15.98 -12.11
C LYS A 36 -14.84 16.64 -11.73
N ILE A 37 -15.46 16.22 -10.63
CA ILE A 37 -16.70 16.80 -10.13
C ILE A 37 -16.50 18.28 -9.80
N ILE A 38 -15.45 18.64 -9.09
CA ILE A 38 -15.11 20.01 -8.74
C ILE A 38 -14.93 20.85 -10.01
N LYS A 39 -14.18 20.33 -10.98
CA LYS A 39 -13.88 21.01 -12.23
C LYS A 39 -15.15 21.25 -13.07
N ASN A 40 -16.04 20.24 -13.16
CA ASN A 40 -17.25 20.31 -13.96
C ASN A 40 -18.31 21.23 -13.36
N LEU A 41 -18.39 21.31 -12.05
CA LEU A 41 -19.39 22.14 -11.36
C LEU A 41 -18.98 23.61 -11.27
N LYS A 42 -17.77 23.97 -11.66
CA LYS A 42 -17.20 25.32 -11.54
C LYS A 42 -17.23 25.90 -10.11
N TYR A 43 -17.46 25.04 -9.10
CA TYR A 43 -17.42 25.42 -7.70
C TYR A 43 -16.05 25.07 -7.12
N VAL A 44 -15.10 25.99 -7.29
CA VAL A 44 -13.74 25.80 -6.82
C VAL A 44 -13.67 25.83 -5.27
N ASP A 45 -14.69 26.37 -4.61
CA ASP A 45 -14.72 26.63 -3.17
C ASP A 45 -15.69 25.74 -2.40
N ASP A 46 -16.03 24.56 -2.91
CA ASP A 46 -16.85 23.63 -2.13
C ASP A 46 -16.00 22.99 -1.03
N GLU A 47 -16.23 23.42 0.21
CA GLU A 47 -15.53 22.94 1.38
C GLU A 47 -15.64 21.41 1.55
N ARG A 48 -16.78 20.82 1.21
CA ARG A 48 -16.98 19.38 1.27
C ARG A 48 -16.04 18.65 0.35
N ALA A 49 -15.94 19.09 -0.90
CA ALA A 49 -15.08 18.48 -1.89
C ALA A 49 -13.61 18.61 -1.49
N GLN A 50 -13.21 19.76 -0.96
CA GLN A 50 -11.83 19.98 -0.48
C GLN A 50 -11.53 19.09 0.75
N THR A 51 -12.48 18.94 1.66
CA THR A 51 -12.35 18.07 2.83
C THR A 51 -12.18 16.61 2.41
N GLU A 52 -12.99 16.15 1.46
CA GLU A 52 -12.90 14.78 0.92
C GLU A 52 -11.56 14.53 0.23
N LYS A 53 -11.07 15.49 -0.55
CA LYS A 53 -9.74 15.40 -1.19
C LYS A 53 -8.64 15.27 -0.15
N THR A 54 -8.65 16.09 0.88
CA THR A 54 -7.67 16.06 1.96
C THR A 54 -7.69 14.71 2.67
N LYS A 55 -8.87 14.19 2.96
CA LYS A 55 -9.06 12.90 3.60
C LYS A 55 -8.45 11.76 2.78
N ILE A 56 -8.70 11.75 1.48
CA ILE A 56 -8.14 10.75 0.57
C ILE A 56 -6.63 10.86 0.51
N LEU A 57 -6.07 12.06 0.46
CA LEU A 57 -4.62 12.28 0.47
C LEU A 57 -3.97 11.75 1.75
N GLU A 58 -4.62 11.94 2.90
CA GLU A 58 -4.15 11.41 4.17
C GLU A 58 -4.16 9.87 4.17
N GLU A 59 -5.23 9.27 3.66
CA GLU A 59 -5.33 7.81 3.54
C GLU A 59 -4.26 7.25 2.60
N LEU A 60 -4.01 7.92 1.47
CA LEU A 60 -2.94 7.53 0.54
C LEU A 60 -1.56 7.61 1.20
N ALA A 61 -1.31 8.64 1.99
CA ALA A 61 -0.05 8.77 2.73
C ALA A 61 0.14 7.62 3.73
N LYS A 62 -0.90 7.23 4.45
CA LYS A 62 -0.86 6.10 5.37
C LYS A 62 -0.58 4.79 4.65
N LEU A 63 -1.24 4.55 3.53
CA LEU A 63 -1.02 3.35 2.70
C LEU A 63 0.41 3.28 2.20
N LYS A 64 0.97 4.40 1.80
CA LYS A 64 2.36 4.47 1.32
C LYS A 64 3.36 4.11 2.43
N VAL A 65 3.12 4.56 3.66
CA VAL A 65 3.94 4.22 4.83
C VAL A 65 3.85 2.72 5.13
N GLU A 66 2.64 2.14 5.12
CA GLU A 66 2.43 0.72 5.34
C GLU A 66 3.13 -0.12 4.27
N GLU A 67 3.02 0.27 3.00
CA GLU A 67 3.70 -0.39 1.89
C GLU A 67 5.22 -0.39 2.09
N TYR A 68 5.79 0.73 2.47
CA TYR A 68 7.22 0.86 2.73
C TYR A 68 7.67 -0.08 3.84
N LYS A 69 6.94 -0.13 4.96
CA LYS A 69 7.25 -1.03 6.09
C LYS A 69 7.20 -2.50 5.68
N LEU A 70 6.18 -2.89 4.94
CA LEU A 70 6.01 -4.26 4.46
C LEU A 70 7.09 -4.67 3.46
N LYS A 71 7.50 -3.77 2.58
CA LYS A 71 8.59 -4.02 1.63
C LYS A 71 9.90 -4.27 2.37
N LYS A 72 10.17 -3.55 3.45
CA LYS A 72 11.33 -3.79 4.31
C LYS A 72 11.30 -5.17 4.94
N ILE A 73 10.15 -5.56 5.49
CA ILE A 73 9.97 -6.87 6.11
C ILE A 73 10.17 -7.97 5.06
N PHE A 74 9.55 -7.82 3.90
CA PHE A 74 9.68 -8.76 2.78
C PHE A 74 11.14 -8.95 2.36
N TYR A 75 11.87 -7.85 2.23
CA TYR A 75 13.29 -7.89 1.91
C TYR A 75 14.10 -8.65 2.96
N ARG A 76 13.87 -8.37 4.25
CA ARG A 76 14.57 -9.07 5.36
C ARG A 76 14.28 -10.56 5.35
N LEU A 77 13.03 -10.95 5.11
CA LEU A 77 12.65 -12.36 5.02
C LEU A 77 13.36 -13.08 3.87
N ASN A 78 13.47 -12.43 2.73
CA ASN A 78 14.20 -12.97 1.58
C ASN A 78 15.69 -13.13 1.87
N VAL A 79 16.30 -12.17 2.55
CA VAL A 79 17.70 -12.25 2.96
C VAL A 79 17.90 -13.42 3.92
N CYS A 80 17.01 -13.60 4.90
CA CYS A 80 17.07 -14.73 5.83
C CYS A 80 17.00 -16.08 5.11
N LEU A 81 16.09 -16.21 4.15
CA LEU A 81 15.95 -17.43 3.35
C LEU A 81 17.21 -17.71 2.53
N THR A 82 17.78 -16.68 1.93
CA THR A 82 19.00 -16.81 1.14
C THR A 82 20.16 -17.31 2.01
N ILE A 83 20.30 -16.77 3.22
CA ILE A 83 21.33 -17.20 4.18
C ILE A 83 21.12 -18.66 4.60
N LEU A 84 19.88 -19.03 4.93
CA LEU A 84 19.56 -20.41 5.30
C LEU A 84 19.86 -21.39 4.18
N ASN A 85 19.48 -21.08 2.95
CA ASN A 85 19.73 -21.93 1.80
C ASN A 85 21.23 -22.07 1.51
N SER A 86 22.00 -21.00 1.72
CA SER A 86 23.45 -21.03 1.55
C SER A 86 24.15 -21.92 2.60
N GLU A 87 23.64 -21.97 3.82
CA GLU A 87 24.19 -22.80 4.89
C GLU A 87 23.90 -24.28 4.69
N ILE A 88 22.79 -24.61 4.04
CA ILE A 88 22.40 -26.01 3.77
C ILE A 88 23.23 -26.62 2.64
N GLU A 89 23.68 -25.82 1.71
CA GLU A 89 24.55 -26.26 0.62
C GLU A 89 26.02 -26.39 1.08
#